data_f5118f69624dacd2796cf85104675bc1
#
_entry.id   f5118f69624dacd2796cf85104675bc1
#
_cell.length_a   1.000
_cell.length_b   1.000
_cell.length_c   1.000
_cell.angle_alpha   90.00
_cell.angle_beta   90.00
_cell.angle_gamma   90.00
#
_symmetry.space_group_name_H-M   'P 1'
#
loop_
_entity.id
_entity.type
_entity.pdbx_description
1 polymer ?
#
loop_
_entity_poly.entity_id
_entity_poly.type
_entity_poly.pdbx_seq_one_letter_code
_entity_poly.pdbx_strand_id
1 'polypeptide(L)'
;LLREKNVTRAAEELGISQPAMSNGLKRIRELFSDPILVRTSDGMTPTERAKELQPLIRSVINASEQVILPKSSFDPKSSNRIFRIMASDYGETTLIPVLLTELSKRAPSIRLDIMTPSDVSFPDVERGKVDLVINRFDNLPLSFHESLLWNYGFSCVVNSKNPIRKLWDLDTYLKAKHVWVSKTGMGVGVGVSPDTFQKLGWVDDALEKIGKKRNISIFTRHYQAALILGGQENLIVTLPSKAAMQAQDNKSFSVLEPPFHIPKMQLKMLWSPLLQNDPGHKWMRQLIKSISDDNVE
;
A
#
# COMPACT_ATOMS: atom_id res chain seq x y z
N LEU A 1 39.32 25.29 9.56
CA LEU A 1 40.44 26.21 9.45
C LEU A 1 40.11 27.59 10.00
N LEU A 2 39.11 28.31 9.45
CA LEU A 2 38.76 29.66 9.91
C LEU A 2 38.27 29.70 11.36
N ARG A 3 37.60 28.63 11.86
CA ARG A 3 37.17 28.49 13.23
C ARG A 3 38.38 28.29 14.17
N GLU A 4 39.23 27.35 13.84
CA GLU A 4 40.34 26.93 14.70
C GLU A 4 41.58 27.84 14.61
N LYS A 5 41.70 28.60 13.51
CA LYS A 5 42.90 29.44 13.21
C LYS A 5 44.22 28.70 13.42
N ASN A 6 44.19 27.38 13.26
CA ASN A 6 45.33 26.49 13.47
C ASN A 6 45.17 25.25 12.59
N VAL A 7 46.20 24.97 11.77
CA VAL A 7 46.15 23.85 10.80
C VAL A 7 46.12 22.49 11.49
N THR A 8 46.88 22.34 12.58
CA THR A 8 46.93 21.07 13.33
C THR A 8 45.63 20.78 14.02
N ARG A 9 45.06 21.71 14.76
CA ARG A 9 43.74 21.56 15.40
C ARG A 9 42.62 21.36 14.39
N ALA A 10 42.68 22.05 13.25
CA ALA A 10 41.70 21.84 12.19
C ALA A 10 41.79 20.43 11.55
N ALA A 11 43.00 19.85 11.49
CA ALA A 11 43.22 18.49 11.02
C ALA A 11 42.64 17.47 12.01
N GLU A 12 42.90 17.62 13.31
CA GLU A 12 42.37 16.81 14.39
C GLU A 12 40.82 16.79 14.38
N GLU A 13 40.23 17.98 14.28
CA GLU A 13 38.76 18.15 14.26
C GLU A 13 38.08 17.46 13.07
N LEU A 14 38.79 17.37 11.94
CA LEU A 14 38.30 16.68 10.74
C LEU A 14 38.72 15.21 10.64
N GLY A 15 39.49 14.71 11.62
CA GLY A 15 39.97 13.33 11.63
C GLY A 15 40.94 13.03 10.48
N ILE A 16 41.69 14.04 10.00
CA ILE A 16 42.70 13.89 8.92
C ILE A 16 44.10 14.23 9.39
N SER A 17 45.11 13.80 8.64
CA SER A 17 46.47 14.14 8.98
C SER A 17 46.81 15.61 8.72
N GLN A 18 47.71 16.19 9.50
CA GLN A 18 48.16 17.58 9.34
C GLN A 18 48.77 17.85 7.92
N PRO A 19 49.53 16.93 7.28
CA PRO A 19 49.94 17.11 5.89
C PRO A 19 48.74 17.17 4.91
N ALA A 20 47.72 16.37 5.12
CA ALA A 20 46.49 16.41 4.28
C ALA A 20 45.76 17.76 4.43
N MET A 21 45.66 18.28 5.65
CA MET A 21 45.08 19.60 5.91
C MET A 21 45.89 20.72 5.28
N SER A 22 47.23 20.65 5.35
CA SER A 22 48.13 21.64 4.72
C SER A 22 47.96 21.64 3.19
N ASN A 23 47.87 20.46 2.58
CA ASN A 23 47.61 20.33 1.15
C ASN A 23 46.22 20.88 0.79
N GLY A 24 45.20 20.63 1.64
CA GLY A 24 43.86 21.22 1.49
C GLY A 24 43.92 22.74 1.52
N LEU A 25 44.61 23.33 2.49
CA LEU A 25 44.79 24.79 2.58
C LEU A 25 45.51 25.36 1.35
N LYS A 26 46.53 24.66 0.82
CA LYS A 26 47.20 25.07 -0.41
C LYS A 26 46.22 25.14 -1.59
N ARG A 27 45.41 24.11 -1.80
CA ARG A 27 44.37 24.09 -2.86
C ARG A 27 43.34 25.20 -2.70
N ILE A 28 42.93 25.50 -1.48
CA ILE A 28 41.97 26.60 -1.17
C ILE A 28 42.59 27.95 -1.56
N ARG A 29 43.87 28.15 -1.22
CA ARG A 29 44.60 29.35 -1.60
C ARG A 29 44.71 29.56 -3.12
N GLU A 30 44.99 28.48 -3.83
CA GLU A 30 45.01 28.48 -5.30
C GLU A 30 43.64 28.77 -5.88
N LEU A 31 42.58 28.14 -5.36
CA LEU A 31 41.19 28.30 -5.83
C LEU A 31 40.69 29.75 -5.68
N PHE A 32 40.96 30.36 -4.54
CA PHE A 32 40.48 31.72 -4.25
C PHE A 32 41.51 32.85 -4.56
N SER A 33 42.71 32.45 -5.01
CA SER A 33 43.84 33.37 -5.22
C SER A 33 44.11 34.30 -4.02
N ASP A 34 43.96 33.73 -2.81
CA ASP A 34 44.03 34.45 -1.53
C ASP A 34 44.72 33.55 -0.48
N PRO A 35 45.57 34.09 0.40
CA PRO A 35 46.23 33.32 1.46
C PRO A 35 45.28 32.70 2.48
N ILE A 36 44.05 33.17 2.59
CA ILE A 36 42.98 32.73 3.50
C ILE A 36 43.32 32.95 4.97
N LEU A 37 44.50 32.46 5.39
CA LEU A 37 45.04 32.66 6.73
C LEU A 37 46.50 33.15 6.59
N VAL A 38 46.81 34.27 7.25
CA VAL A 38 48.15 34.85 7.34
C VAL A 38 48.66 34.79 8.77
N ARG A 39 49.97 34.67 8.95
CA ARG A 39 50.62 34.65 10.25
C ARG A 39 50.85 36.08 10.73
N THR A 40 50.33 36.42 11.91
CA THR A 40 50.52 37.69 12.59
C THR A 40 51.18 37.49 13.95
N SER A 41 51.44 38.57 14.71
CA SER A 41 51.86 38.49 16.11
C SER A 41 50.93 37.68 16.99
N ASP A 42 49.64 37.73 16.70
CA ASP A 42 48.58 37.06 17.46
C ASP A 42 48.24 35.67 16.94
N GLY A 43 49.05 35.09 16.03
CA GLY A 43 48.85 33.79 15.44
C GLY A 43 48.33 33.84 14.02
N MET A 44 47.57 32.82 13.61
CA MET A 44 46.97 32.74 12.26
C MET A 44 45.67 33.57 12.22
N THR A 45 45.68 34.57 11.34
CA THR A 45 44.56 35.51 11.21
C THR A 45 43.89 35.39 9.80
N PRO A 46 42.56 35.31 9.70
CA PRO A 46 41.87 35.31 8.40
C PRO A 46 42.05 36.58 7.63
N THR A 47 42.23 36.48 6.31
CA THR A 47 42.22 37.63 5.39
C THR A 47 40.81 38.20 5.31
N GLU A 48 40.64 39.45 4.81
CA GLU A 48 39.35 40.05 4.56
C GLU A 48 38.49 39.19 3.61
N ARG A 49 39.14 38.64 2.57
CA ARG A 49 38.50 37.71 1.64
C ARG A 49 37.99 36.46 2.33
N ALA A 50 38.75 35.89 3.24
CA ALA A 50 38.34 34.75 4.03
C ALA A 50 37.13 35.04 4.95
N LYS A 51 37.08 36.26 5.52
CA LYS A 51 35.91 36.69 6.33
C LYS A 51 34.65 36.85 5.48
N GLU A 52 34.73 37.39 4.25
CA GLU A 52 33.62 37.46 3.31
C GLU A 52 33.10 36.06 2.89
N LEU A 53 34.03 35.14 2.64
CA LEU A 53 33.71 33.78 2.22
C LEU A 53 33.08 32.95 3.33
N GLN A 54 33.41 33.20 4.59
CA GLN A 54 32.98 32.37 5.73
C GLN A 54 31.45 32.22 5.81
N PRO A 55 30.60 33.24 5.74
CA PRO A 55 29.13 33.09 5.78
C PRO A 55 28.60 32.32 4.56
N LEU A 56 29.17 32.55 3.39
CA LEU A 56 28.76 31.86 2.16
C LEU A 56 29.05 30.37 2.22
N ILE A 57 30.26 29.99 2.67
CA ILE A 57 30.65 28.59 2.87
C ILE A 57 29.76 27.94 3.92
N ARG A 58 29.43 28.63 5.00
CA ARG A 58 28.53 28.12 6.02
C ARG A 58 27.15 27.80 5.47
N SER A 59 26.62 28.69 4.60
CA SER A 59 25.34 28.45 3.94
C SER A 59 25.35 27.20 3.05
N VAL A 60 26.47 26.99 2.30
CA VAL A 60 26.65 25.80 1.47
C VAL A 60 26.71 24.52 2.34
N ILE A 61 27.47 24.57 3.43
CA ILE A 61 27.55 23.42 4.37
C ILE A 61 26.19 23.09 4.96
N ASN A 62 25.46 24.10 5.47
CA ASN A 62 24.12 23.90 6.02
C ASN A 62 23.15 23.34 4.98
N ALA A 63 23.19 23.83 3.74
CA ALA A 63 22.37 23.28 2.66
C ALA A 63 22.73 21.82 2.34
N SER A 64 24.04 21.49 2.34
CA SER A 64 24.51 20.11 2.14
C SER A 64 24.08 19.20 3.28
N GLU A 65 24.14 19.64 4.52
CA GLU A 65 23.66 18.89 5.69
C GLU A 65 22.16 18.61 5.57
N GLN A 66 21.34 19.55 5.12
CA GLN A 66 19.91 19.33 4.88
C GLN A 66 19.62 18.28 3.81
N VAL A 67 20.51 18.10 2.83
CA VAL A 67 20.39 17.06 1.80
C VAL A 67 20.75 15.68 2.37
N ILE A 68 21.75 15.63 3.25
CA ILE A 68 22.27 14.39 3.83
C ILE A 68 21.43 13.92 5.01
N LEU A 69 20.85 14.86 5.78
CA LEU A 69 19.97 14.51 6.90
C LEU A 69 18.81 13.63 6.43
N PRO A 70 18.55 12.51 7.10
CA PRO A 70 17.35 11.72 6.78
C PRO A 70 16.14 12.61 6.88
N LYS A 71 15.23 12.51 5.89
CA LYS A 71 13.93 13.21 5.91
C LYS A 71 13.32 13.05 7.30
N SER A 72 12.82 14.16 7.85
CA SER A 72 12.18 14.22 9.15
C SER A 72 11.26 13.02 9.40
N SER A 73 11.28 12.50 10.60
CA SER A 73 10.36 11.45 11.06
C SER A 73 8.93 11.83 10.69
N PHE A 74 8.21 10.95 10.00
CA PHE A 74 6.80 11.15 9.69
C PHE A 74 6.01 11.24 11.01
N ASP A 75 5.30 12.35 11.19
CA ASP A 75 4.37 12.51 12.30
C ASP A 75 2.94 12.31 11.80
N PRO A 76 2.27 11.22 12.16
CA PRO A 76 0.91 10.94 11.72
C PRO A 76 -0.09 12.01 12.17
N LYS A 77 0.09 12.58 13.36
CA LYS A 77 -0.89 13.52 13.96
C LYS A 77 -0.97 14.85 13.21
N SER A 78 0.15 15.31 12.67
CA SER A 78 0.25 16.58 11.94
C SER A 78 0.22 16.42 10.43
N SER A 79 0.27 15.20 9.92
CA SER A 79 0.32 14.92 8.48
C SER A 79 -1.04 15.16 7.82
N ASN A 80 -1.04 15.93 6.71
CA ASN A 80 -2.19 16.14 5.84
C ASN A 80 -2.06 15.37 4.50
N ARG A 81 -1.20 14.35 4.46
CA ARG A 81 -0.94 13.55 3.26
C ARG A 81 -2.23 12.89 2.73
N ILE A 82 -2.33 12.81 1.40
CA ILE A 82 -3.33 12.00 0.73
C ILE A 82 -2.66 10.68 0.37
N PHE A 83 -3.25 9.56 0.82
CA PHE A 83 -2.85 8.23 0.37
C PHE A 83 -3.81 7.74 -0.70
N ARG A 84 -3.27 7.44 -1.88
CA ARG A 84 -4.00 6.84 -2.99
C ARG A 84 -3.94 5.34 -2.89
N ILE A 85 -5.10 4.73 -2.66
CA ILE A 85 -5.22 3.29 -2.45
C ILE A 85 -6.13 2.72 -3.53
N MET A 86 -5.60 1.87 -4.39
CA MET A 86 -6.44 1.08 -5.28
C MET A 86 -6.97 -0.14 -4.52
N ALA A 87 -8.27 -0.28 -4.48
CA ALA A 87 -8.94 -1.44 -3.88
C ALA A 87 -10.10 -1.91 -4.76
N SER A 88 -10.38 -3.23 -4.75
CA SER A 88 -11.67 -3.71 -5.22
C SER A 88 -12.76 -3.34 -4.21
N ASP A 89 -14.03 -3.37 -4.63
CA ASP A 89 -15.15 -3.13 -3.72
C ASP A 89 -15.15 -4.07 -2.49
N TYR A 90 -14.58 -5.27 -2.62
CA TYR A 90 -14.34 -6.16 -1.49
C TYR A 90 -13.35 -5.56 -0.48
N GLY A 91 -12.20 -5.08 -0.95
CA GLY A 91 -11.20 -4.42 -0.09
C GLY A 91 -11.76 -3.11 0.50
N GLU A 92 -12.49 -2.36 -0.32
CA GLU A 92 -13.11 -1.11 0.09
C GLU A 92 -14.14 -1.32 1.21
N THR A 93 -15.02 -2.29 1.09
CA THR A 93 -16.08 -2.53 2.08
C THR A 93 -15.61 -3.30 3.32
N THR A 94 -14.50 -4.05 3.25
CA THR A 94 -14.03 -4.87 4.38
C THR A 94 -12.86 -4.27 5.14
N LEU A 95 -11.97 -3.51 4.49
CA LEU A 95 -10.77 -2.95 5.11
C LEU A 95 -10.92 -1.44 5.41
N ILE A 96 -11.42 -0.66 4.44
CA ILE A 96 -11.40 0.80 4.55
C ILE A 96 -12.19 1.32 5.76
N PRO A 97 -13.37 0.79 6.15
CA PRO A 97 -14.08 1.26 7.33
C PRO A 97 -13.28 1.11 8.62
N VAL A 98 -12.58 -0.01 8.78
CA VAL A 98 -11.72 -0.27 9.95
C VAL A 98 -10.50 0.64 9.93
N LEU A 99 -9.89 0.82 8.75
CA LEU A 99 -8.77 1.75 8.55
C LEU A 99 -9.16 3.19 8.91
N LEU A 100 -10.32 3.66 8.47
CA LEU A 100 -10.83 4.99 8.80
C LEU A 100 -11.03 5.18 10.31
N THR A 101 -11.52 4.16 11.00
CA THR A 101 -11.68 4.17 12.46
C THR A 101 -10.33 4.37 13.16
N GLU A 102 -9.28 3.71 12.71
CA GLU A 102 -7.94 3.87 13.28
C GLU A 102 -7.27 5.19 12.86
N LEU A 103 -7.47 5.62 11.62
CA LEU A 103 -6.96 6.91 11.13
C LEU A 103 -7.55 8.09 11.91
N SER A 104 -8.86 8.07 12.20
CA SER A 104 -9.51 9.14 12.97
C SER A 104 -8.90 9.34 14.35
N LYS A 105 -8.35 8.28 14.97
CA LYS A 105 -7.69 8.34 16.28
C LYS A 105 -6.22 8.75 16.18
N ARG A 106 -5.50 8.24 15.18
CA ARG A 106 -4.03 8.33 15.11
C ARG A 106 -3.50 9.40 14.16
N ALA A 107 -4.29 9.75 13.13
CA ALA A 107 -3.86 10.63 12.04
C ALA A 107 -5.07 11.35 11.39
N PRO A 108 -5.79 12.21 12.14
CA PRO A 108 -7.11 12.72 11.76
C PRO A 108 -7.09 13.62 10.51
N SER A 109 -5.94 14.16 10.13
CA SER A 109 -5.79 15.03 8.95
C SER A 109 -5.35 14.29 7.68
N ILE A 110 -5.02 13.00 7.77
CA ILE A 110 -4.72 12.17 6.61
C ILE A 110 -6.01 11.94 5.81
N ARG A 111 -5.88 11.99 4.50
CA ARG A 111 -6.98 11.75 3.56
C ARG A 111 -6.70 10.47 2.75
N LEU A 112 -7.75 9.75 2.41
CA LEU A 112 -7.70 8.62 1.50
C LEU A 112 -8.35 9.00 0.17
N ASP A 113 -7.71 8.60 -0.91
CA ASP A 113 -8.23 8.63 -2.27
C ASP A 113 -8.35 7.17 -2.72
N ILE A 114 -9.56 6.63 -2.71
CA ILE A 114 -9.82 5.22 -3.03
C ILE A 114 -10.14 5.11 -4.52
N MET A 115 -9.30 4.37 -5.22
CA MET A 115 -9.36 4.18 -6.67
C MET A 115 -9.84 2.78 -7.01
N THR A 116 -10.60 2.65 -8.09
CA THR A 116 -11.04 1.34 -8.58
C THR A 116 -9.96 0.65 -9.43
N PRO A 117 -9.98 -0.69 -9.57
CA PRO A 117 -9.02 -1.40 -10.41
C PRO A 117 -8.98 -0.97 -11.88
N SER A 118 -10.06 -0.38 -12.40
CA SER A 118 -10.12 0.16 -13.76
C SER A 118 -9.35 1.47 -13.95
N ASP A 119 -9.14 2.22 -12.87
CA ASP A 119 -8.53 3.55 -12.91
C ASP A 119 -7.00 3.49 -12.79
N VAL A 120 -6.45 2.31 -12.50
CA VAL A 120 -5.04 2.13 -12.15
C VAL A 120 -4.38 1.09 -13.05
N SER A 121 -3.24 1.44 -13.63
CA SER A 121 -2.37 0.52 -14.37
C SER A 121 -1.15 0.12 -13.55
N PHE A 122 -0.49 -1.00 -13.89
CA PHE A 122 0.79 -1.39 -13.27
C PHE A 122 1.86 -0.30 -13.38
N PRO A 123 2.05 0.40 -14.52
CA PRO A 123 2.97 1.53 -14.61
C PRO A 123 2.66 2.68 -13.63
N ASP A 124 1.40 2.94 -13.28
CA ASP A 124 1.05 3.98 -12.30
C ASP A 124 1.49 3.60 -10.90
N VAL A 125 1.33 2.33 -10.53
CA VAL A 125 1.83 1.81 -9.25
C VAL A 125 3.36 1.81 -9.23
N GLU A 126 4.01 1.32 -10.29
CA GLU A 126 5.47 1.27 -10.39
C GLU A 126 6.12 2.65 -10.23
N ARG A 127 5.51 3.66 -10.84
CA ARG A 127 5.95 5.07 -10.73
C ARG A 127 5.59 5.75 -9.41
N GLY A 128 4.93 5.05 -8.49
CA GLY A 128 4.53 5.59 -7.19
C GLY A 128 3.40 6.63 -7.26
N LYS A 129 2.61 6.67 -8.34
CA LYS A 129 1.42 7.53 -8.44
C LYS A 129 0.27 7.03 -7.57
N VAL A 130 0.25 5.72 -7.31
CA VAL A 130 -0.64 5.04 -6.39
C VAL A 130 0.21 4.52 -5.23
N ASP A 131 -0.17 4.84 -4.01
CA ASP A 131 0.60 4.44 -2.83
C ASP A 131 0.48 2.94 -2.58
N LEU A 132 -0.74 2.42 -2.56
CA LEU A 132 -1.02 1.03 -2.21
C LEU A 132 -2.05 0.42 -3.15
N VAL A 133 -1.88 -0.87 -3.40
CA VAL A 133 -2.87 -1.68 -4.11
C VAL A 133 -3.32 -2.80 -3.18
N ILE A 134 -4.62 -2.88 -2.90
CA ILE A 134 -5.23 -3.88 -2.03
C ILE A 134 -6.12 -4.76 -2.87
N ASN A 135 -5.61 -5.93 -3.23
CA ASN A 135 -6.33 -6.85 -4.08
C ASN A 135 -5.81 -8.28 -3.95
N ARG A 136 -6.42 -9.21 -4.67
CA ARG A 136 -5.86 -10.50 -4.99
C ARG A 136 -5.02 -10.37 -6.28
N PHE A 137 -3.91 -11.09 -6.30
CA PHE A 137 -3.03 -11.15 -7.46
C PHE A 137 -2.74 -12.61 -7.78
N ASP A 138 -2.94 -13.00 -9.04
CA ASP A 138 -2.58 -14.31 -9.55
C ASP A 138 -1.14 -14.30 -10.09
N ASN A 139 -0.72 -13.18 -10.71
CA ASN A 139 0.66 -12.96 -11.19
C ASN A 139 1.07 -11.52 -10.91
N LEU A 140 2.22 -11.33 -10.31
CA LEU A 140 2.80 -10.01 -10.02
C LEU A 140 4.16 -9.87 -10.71
N PRO A 141 4.47 -8.68 -11.26
CA PRO A 141 5.83 -8.36 -11.63
C PRO A 141 6.77 -8.44 -10.42
N LEU A 142 7.97 -9.00 -10.61
CA LEU A 142 8.96 -9.21 -9.54
C LEU A 142 9.47 -7.91 -8.89
N SER A 143 9.22 -6.77 -9.51
CA SER A 143 9.66 -5.46 -9.02
C SER A 143 8.88 -4.97 -7.81
N PHE A 144 7.67 -5.45 -7.57
CA PHE A 144 6.82 -4.96 -6.49
C PHE A 144 7.09 -5.64 -5.15
N HIS A 145 6.89 -4.90 -4.07
CA HIS A 145 6.78 -5.47 -2.73
C HIS A 145 5.34 -5.87 -2.45
N GLU A 146 5.16 -6.97 -1.72
CA GLU A 146 3.84 -7.42 -1.29
C GLU A 146 3.81 -7.82 0.19
N SER A 147 2.61 -7.78 0.77
CA SER A 147 2.33 -8.30 2.10
C SER A 147 0.95 -8.96 2.10
N LEU A 148 0.88 -10.17 2.63
CA LEU A 148 -0.40 -10.84 2.89
C LEU A 148 -1.14 -10.10 4.00
N LEU A 149 -2.42 -9.77 3.76
CA LEU A 149 -3.31 -9.20 4.76
C LEU A 149 -4.07 -10.30 5.47
N TRP A 150 -4.87 -11.10 4.74
CA TRP A 150 -5.58 -12.25 5.33
C TRP A 150 -5.96 -13.31 4.31
N ASN A 151 -6.30 -14.47 4.85
CA ASN A 151 -6.86 -15.59 4.10
C ASN A 151 -8.28 -15.90 4.60
N TYR A 152 -9.27 -15.86 3.70
CA TYR A 152 -10.65 -16.22 4.03
C TYR A 152 -11.20 -17.26 3.07
N GLY A 153 -12.08 -18.12 3.59
CA GLY A 153 -12.91 -18.99 2.79
C GLY A 153 -14.06 -18.26 2.11
N PHE A 154 -15.04 -19.02 1.69
CA PHE A 154 -16.25 -18.54 1.05
C PHE A 154 -17.47 -18.93 1.85
N SER A 155 -18.51 -18.13 1.77
CA SER A 155 -19.82 -18.41 2.34
C SER A 155 -20.90 -18.12 1.30
N CYS A 156 -21.99 -18.85 1.38
CA CYS A 156 -23.17 -18.66 0.56
C CYS A 156 -24.16 -17.77 1.31
N VAL A 157 -24.67 -16.74 0.64
CA VAL A 157 -25.72 -15.87 1.16
C VAL A 157 -26.99 -16.12 0.39
N VAL A 158 -28.08 -16.30 1.10
CA VAL A 158 -29.41 -16.54 0.55
C VAL A 158 -30.44 -15.75 1.35
N ASN A 159 -31.58 -15.46 0.73
CA ASN A 159 -32.72 -14.91 1.46
C ASN A 159 -33.16 -15.87 2.57
N SER A 160 -33.52 -15.36 3.75
CA SER A 160 -33.95 -16.18 4.90
C SER A 160 -35.21 -17.01 4.62
N LYS A 161 -36.02 -16.62 3.63
CA LYS A 161 -37.22 -17.34 3.17
C LYS A 161 -36.92 -18.33 2.04
N ASN A 162 -35.70 -18.35 1.49
CA ASN A 162 -35.36 -19.26 0.40
C ASN A 162 -35.56 -20.72 0.84
N PRO A 163 -36.41 -21.52 0.15
CA PRO A 163 -36.69 -22.87 0.53
C PRO A 163 -35.50 -23.82 0.47
N ILE A 164 -34.44 -23.47 -0.26
CA ILE A 164 -33.20 -24.25 -0.38
C ILE A 164 -32.53 -24.52 0.99
N ARG A 165 -32.79 -23.68 1.98
CA ARG A 165 -32.25 -23.82 3.35
C ARG A 165 -32.69 -25.11 4.04
N LYS A 166 -33.81 -25.69 3.62
CA LYS A 166 -34.35 -26.93 4.22
C LYS A 166 -33.58 -28.17 3.77
N LEU A 167 -32.99 -28.12 2.60
CA LEU A 167 -32.14 -29.17 2.04
C LEU A 167 -30.92 -28.52 1.40
N TRP A 168 -29.88 -28.33 2.21
CA TRP A 168 -28.65 -27.67 1.79
C TRP A 168 -27.57 -28.71 1.49
N ASP A 169 -27.50 -29.10 0.22
CA ASP A 169 -26.52 -30.03 -0.32
C ASP A 169 -25.98 -29.56 -1.68
N LEU A 170 -25.02 -30.29 -2.23
CA LEU A 170 -24.38 -29.93 -3.50
C LEU A 170 -25.39 -29.96 -4.66
N ASP A 171 -26.26 -30.96 -4.73
CA ASP A 171 -27.21 -31.09 -5.85
C ASP A 171 -28.22 -29.94 -5.88
N THR A 172 -28.74 -29.56 -4.72
CA THR A 172 -29.65 -28.45 -4.55
C THR A 172 -28.97 -27.11 -4.86
N TYR A 173 -27.72 -26.94 -4.42
CA TYR A 173 -26.88 -25.80 -4.75
C TYR A 173 -26.69 -25.68 -6.27
N LEU A 174 -26.33 -26.75 -6.98
CA LEU A 174 -26.07 -26.72 -8.42
C LEU A 174 -27.31 -26.40 -9.26
N LYS A 175 -28.50 -26.84 -8.83
CA LYS A 175 -29.78 -26.61 -9.51
C LYS A 175 -30.32 -25.19 -9.32
N ALA A 176 -29.89 -24.50 -8.26
CA ALA A 176 -30.35 -23.15 -7.94
C ALA A 176 -29.83 -22.11 -8.94
N LYS A 177 -30.39 -20.92 -8.89
CA LYS A 177 -29.93 -19.77 -9.67
C LYS A 177 -28.87 -19.00 -8.89
N HIS A 178 -27.75 -18.72 -9.53
CA HIS A 178 -26.63 -18.06 -8.89
C HIS A 178 -26.36 -16.66 -9.43
N VAL A 179 -25.90 -15.78 -8.53
CA VAL A 179 -25.23 -14.55 -8.89
C VAL A 179 -23.72 -14.83 -8.93
N TRP A 180 -23.11 -14.57 -10.06
CA TRP A 180 -21.68 -14.68 -10.26
C TRP A 180 -21.02 -13.32 -10.07
N VAL A 181 -19.91 -13.28 -9.31
CA VAL A 181 -19.08 -12.08 -9.15
C VAL A 181 -17.77 -12.32 -9.88
N SER A 182 -17.44 -11.42 -10.82
CA SER A 182 -16.22 -11.55 -11.60
C SER A 182 -14.97 -11.35 -10.73
N LYS A 183 -13.86 -11.97 -11.15
CA LYS A 183 -12.55 -11.60 -10.63
C LYS A 183 -12.34 -10.12 -10.92
N THR A 184 -12.26 -9.30 -9.87
CA THR A 184 -11.92 -7.89 -9.99
C THR A 184 -10.45 -7.73 -9.64
N GLY A 185 -9.65 -7.11 -10.54
CA GLY A 185 -8.23 -6.89 -10.26
C GLY A 185 -7.51 -6.23 -11.42
N MET A 186 -6.32 -5.71 -11.14
CA MET A 186 -5.40 -5.23 -12.18
C MET A 186 -5.03 -6.38 -13.11
N GLY A 187 -5.10 -6.14 -14.42
CA GLY A 187 -4.80 -7.16 -15.44
C GLY A 187 -5.92 -8.15 -15.73
N VAL A 188 -7.06 -8.08 -15.04
CA VAL A 188 -8.28 -8.77 -15.46
C VAL A 188 -8.89 -7.95 -16.59
N GLY A 189 -8.89 -8.49 -17.82
CA GLY A 189 -9.31 -7.77 -19.02
C GLY A 189 -10.68 -7.14 -18.86
N VAL A 190 -10.75 -5.86 -19.16
CA VAL A 190 -12.00 -5.11 -19.33
C VAL A 190 -12.51 -5.44 -20.72
N GLY A 191 -13.54 -6.29 -20.84
CA GLY A 191 -14.08 -6.64 -22.14
C GLY A 191 -15.48 -7.22 -22.08
N VAL A 192 -16.25 -6.96 -23.12
CA VAL A 192 -17.63 -7.47 -23.33
C VAL A 192 -17.57 -8.72 -24.22
N SER A 193 -16.43 -9.44 -24.28
CA SER A 193 -16.34 -10.65 -25.09
C SER A 193 -17.00 -11.82 -24.36
N PRO A 194 -18.00 -12.50 -25.00
CA PRO A 194 -18.63 -13.69 -24.45
C PRO A 194 -17.66 -14.81 -24.10
N ASP A 195 -16.55 -14.91 -24.82
CA ASP A 195 -15.52 -15.95 -24.62
C ASP A 195 -14.67 -15.70 -23.36
N THR A 196 -14.65 -14.46 -22.84
CA THR A 196 -13.99 -14.12 -21.56
C THR A 196 -14.82 -14.51 -20.33
N PHE A 197 -16.12 -14.77 -20.47
CA PHE A 197 -16.94 -15.32 -19.39
C PHE A 197 -16.52 -16.74 -18.97
N GLN A 198 -15.74 -17.45 -19.79
CA GLN A 198 -15.32 -18.83 -19.52
C GLN A 198 -14.18 -18.92 -18.51
N LYS A 199 -13.46 -17.86 -18.18
CA LYS A 199 -12.55 -17.85 -17.03
C LYS A 199 -13.34 -17.48 -15.77
N LEU A 200 -14.25 -18.35 -15.42
CA LEU A 200 -15.07 -18.28 -14.22
C LEU A 200 -14.15 -18.17 -12.99
N GLY A 201 -14.62 -17.57 -11.94
CA GLY A 201 -13.84 -17.32 -10.74
C GLY A 201 -13.68 -18.55 -9.85
N TRP A 202 -13.11 -18.35 -8.71
CA TRP A 202 -12.67 -19.41 -7.75
C TRP A 202 -13.74 -20.44 -7.39
N VAL A 203 -15.01 -20.02 -7.33
CA VAL A 203 -16.14 -20.91 -7.07
C VAL A 203 -16.31 -21.90 -8.22
N ASP A 204 -16.22 -21.40 -9.45
CA ASP A 204 -16.43 -22.20 -10.66
C ASP A 204 -15.19 -23.04 -10.97
N ASP A 205 -13.98 -22.52 -10.71
CA ASP A 205 -12.73 -23.29 -10.77
C ASP A 205 -12.77 -24.49 -9.78
N ALA A 206 -13.37 -24.28 -8.61
CA ALA A 206 -13.52 -25.36 -7.61
C ALA A 206 -14.57 -26.41 -8.05
N LEU A 207 -15.66 -25.96 -8.66
CA LEU A 207 -16.68 -26.87 -9.19
C LEU A 207 -16.16 -27.66 -10.39
N GLU A 208 -15.39 -27.04 -11.29
CA GLU A 208 -14.79 -27.68 -12.45
C GLU A 208 -13.87 -28.84 -12.04
N LYS A 209 -13.09 -28.69 -10.97
CA LYS A 209 -12.23 -29.75 -10.43
C LYS A 209 -12.99 -31.01 -10.01
N ILE A 210 -14.26 -30.90 -9.68
CA ILE A 210 -15.14 -32.02 -9.33
C ILE A 210 -16.12 -32.37 -10.49
N GLY A 211 -15.88 -31.83 -11.70
CA GLY A 211 -16.70 -32.09 -12.89
C GLY A 211 -18.12 -31.51 -12.81
N LYS A 212 -18.33 -30.46 -12.03
CA LYS A 212 -19.65 -29.84 -11.81
C LYS A 212 -19.71 -28.41 -12.35
N LYS A 213 -20.93 -27.96 -12.65
CA LYS A 213 -21.23 -26.57 -13.04
C LYS A 213 -22.50 -26.11 -12.36
N ARG A 214 -22.56 -24.84 -11.98
CA ARG A 214 -23.75 -24.20 -11.41
C ARG A 214 -24.51 -23.38 -12.45
N ASN A 215 -25.78 -23.11 -12.19
CA ASN A 215 -26.66 -22.31 -13.05
C ASN A 215 -26.50 -20.82 -12.71
N ILE A 216 -25.69 -20.08 -13.50
CA ILE A 216 -25.47 -18.64 -13.30
C ILE A 216 -26.56 -17.87 -14.04
N SER A 217 -27.35 -17.07 -13.32
CA SER A 217 -28.43 -16.26 -13.85
C SER A 217 -28.08 -14.77 -13.95
N ILE A 218 -27.14 -14.29 -13.11
CA ILE A 218 -26.74 -12.89 -13.05
C ILE A 218 -25.21 -12.82 -12.97
N PHE A 219 -24.63 -11.92 -13.76
CA PHE A 219 -23.20 -11.59 -13.73
C PHE A 219 -23.05 -10.17 -13.21
N THR A 220 -22.24 -9.98 -12.17
CA THR A 220 -21.89 -8.67 -11.62
C THR A 220 -20.39 -8.55 -11.42
N ARG A 221 -19.89 -7.34 -11.19
CA ARG A 221 -18.48 -7.05 -10.91
C ARG A 221 -18.25 -6.55 -9.49
N HIS A 222 -19.32 -6.45 -8.70
CA HIS A 222 -19.31 -5.88 -7.36
C HIS A 222 -19.87 -6.87 -6.36
N TYR A 223 -19.09 -7.16 -5.32
CA TYR A 223 -19.50 -8.04 -4.21
C TYR A 223 -20.68 -7.44 -3.44
N GLN A 224 -20.69 -6.11 -3.25
CA GLN A 224 -21.76 -5.44 -2.55
C GLN A 224 -23.09 -5.52 -3.31
N ALA A 225 -23.05 -5.33 -4.64
CA ALA A 225 -24.24 -5.53 -5.48
C ALA A 225 -24.73 -6.99 -5.43
N ALA A 226 -23.80 -7.95 -5.49
CA ALA A 226 -24.13 -9.36 -5.37
C ALA A 226 -24.80 -9.68 -4.03
N LEU A 227 -24.32 -9.11 -2.92
CA LEU A 227 -24.91 -9.28 -1.60
C LEU A 227 -26.36 -8.80 -1.57
N ILE A 228 -26.64 -7.63 -2.13
CA ILE A 228 -28.01 -7.08 -2.22
C ILE A 228 -28.91 -8.00 -3.08
N LEU A 229 -28.39 -8.49 -4.21
CA LEU A 229 -29.13 -9.42 -5.09
C LEU A 229 -29.41 -10.76 -4.40
N GLY A 230 -28.56 -11.21 -3.49
CA GLY A 230 -28.78 -12.39 -2.65
C GLY A 230 -29.99 -12.29 -1.73
N GLY A 231 -30.56 -11.09 -1.56
CA GLY A 231 -31.84 -10.87 -0.89
C GLY A 231 -33.07 -11.34 -1.67
N GLN A 232 -32.93 -11.65 -2.96
CA GLN A 232 -34.03 -12.24 -3.76
C GLN A 232 -34.24 -13.71 -3.38
N GLU A 233 -35.51 -14.14 -3.26
CA GLU A 233 -35.87 -15.44 -2.69
C GLU A 233 -35.29 -16.66 -3.45
N ASN A 234 -34.99 -16.49 -4.75
CA ASN A 234 -34.59 -17.61 -5.63
C ASN A 234 -33.11 -17.56 -6.02
N LEU A 235 -32.31 -16.70 -5.41
CA LEU A 235 -30.89 -16.54 -5.76
C LEU A 235 -29.97 -17.04 -4.65
N ILE A 236 -28.81 -17.54 -5.06
CA ILE A 236 -27.67 -17.84 -4.19
C ILE A 236 -26.52 -16.94 -4.61
N VAL A 237 -25.85 -16.36 -3.63
CA VAL A 237 -24.60 -15.63 -3.83
C VAL A 237 -23.50 -16.31 -3.04
N THR A 238 -22.40 -16.69 -3.70
CA THR A 238 -21.20 -17.21 -3.01
C THR A 238 -20.14 -16.12 -3.00
N LEU A 239 -19.76 -15.65 -1.81
CA LEU A 239 -18.86 -14.53 -1.56
C LEU A 239 -17.72 -14.94 -0.65
N PRO A 240 -16.58 -14.20 -0.64
CA PRO A 240 -15.61 -14.31 0.43
C PRO A 240 -16.30 -14.13 1.79
N SER A 241 -15.97 -14.98 2.76
CA SER A 241 -16.72 -15.07 4.04
C SER A 241 -16.78 -13.72 4.76
N LYS A 242 -15.71 -12.92 4.71
CA LYS A 242 -15.69 -11.58 5.33
C LYS A 242 -16.68 -10.60 4.68
N ALA A 243 -16.93 -10.71 3.36
CA ALA A 243 -17.99 -9.94 2.71
C ALA A 243 -19.39 -10.46 3.08
N ALA A 244 -19.53 -11.78 3.17
CA ALA A 244 -20.81 -12.41 3.56
C ALA A 244 -21.20 -12.08 5.01
N MET A 245 -20.24 -11.89 5.92
CA MET A 245 -20.50 -11.49 7.31
C MET A 245 -21.27 -10.17 7.43
N GLN A 246 -21.17 -9.27 6.45
CA GLN A 246 -21.97 -8.04 6.43
C GLN A 246 -23.50 -8.29 6.36
N ALA A 247 -23.89 -9.49 5.91
CA ALA A 247 -25.29 -9.91 5.91
C ALA A 247 -25.73 -10.57 7.23
N GLN A 248 -24.82 -10.89 8.15
CA GLN A 248 -25.08 -11.75 9.30
C GLN A 248 -26.07 -11.11 10.29
N ASP A 249 -26.00 -9.80 10.46
CA ASP A 249 -26.90 -9.07 11.36
C ASP A 249 -28.27 -8.74 10.74
N ASN A 250 -28.42 -8.98 9.43
CA ASN A 250 -29.65 -8.71 8.72
C ASN A 250 -30.53 -9.97 8.66
N LYS A 251 -31.62 -9.99 9.41
CA LYS A 251 -32.58 -11.09 9.49
C LYS A 251 -33.17 -11.55 8.14
N SER A 252 -33.04 -10.72 7.10
CA SER A 252 -33.50 -11.08 5.75
C SER A 252 -32.55 -12.05 5.04
N PHE A 253 -31.35 -12.27 5.56
CA PHE A 253 -30.36 -13.18 5.00
C PHE A 253 -30.09 -14.38 5.89
N SER A 254 -29.58 -15.43 5.26
CA SER A 254 -28.95 -16.56 5.92
C SER A 254 -27.60 -16.80 5.27
N VAL A 255 -26.57 -16.92 6.10
CA VAL A 255 -25.21 -17.24 5.69
C VAL A 255 -24.97 -18.73 5.92
N LEU A 256 -24.56 -19.44 4.88
CA LEU A 256 -24.39 -20.91 4.88
C LEU A 256 -22.97 -21.23 4.38
N GLU A 257 -22.44 -22.36 4.82
CA GLU A 257 -21.18 -22.87 4.26
C GLU A 257 -21.41 -23.45 2.85
N PRO A 258 -20.48 -23.27 1.89
CA PRO A 258 -20.58 -23.90 0.59
C PRO A 258 -20.60 -25.44 0.76
N PRO A 259 -21.50 -26.18 0.04
CA PRO A 259 -21.58 -27.63 0.15
C PRO A 259 -20.45 -28.37 -0.61
N PHE A 260 -19.34 -27.70 -0.87
CA PHE A 260 -18.12 -28.24 -1.47
C PHE A 260 -16.92 -27.37 -1.10
N HIS A 261 -15.72 -27.93 -1.24
CA HIS A 261 -14.51 -27.21 -0.88
C HIS A 261 -14.14 -26.11 -1.91
N ILE A 262 -13.98 -24.89 -1.43
CA ILE A 262 -13.45 -23.75 -2.21
C ILE A 262 -12.13 -23.31 -1.56
N PRO A 263 -11.02 -23.21 -2.32
CA PRO A 263 -9.75 -22.73 -1.76
C PRO A 263 -9.88 -21.32 -1.15
N LYS A 264 -9.15 -21.08 -0.05
CA LYS A 264 -9.16 -19.79 0.62
C LYS A 264 -8.65 -18.69 -0.31
N MET A 265 -9.28 -17.52 -0.23
CA MET A 265 -8.85 -16.31 -0.91
C MET A 265 -7.72 -15.63 -0.13
N GLN A 266 -6.73 -15.10 -0.86
CA GLN A 266 -5.68 -14.26 -0.30
C GLN A 266 -5.90 -12.81 -0.69
N LEU A 267 -6.07 -11.93 0.29
CA LEU A 267 -5.99 -10.50 0.08
C LEU A 267 -4.58 -10.04 0.40
N LYS A 268 -3.98 -9.33 -0.52
CA LYS A 268 -2.61 -8.81 -0.39
C LYS A 268 -2.59 -7.29 -0.55
N MET A 269 -1.61 -6.69 0.06
CA MET A 269 -1.22 -5.30 -0.13
C MET A 269 0.06 -5.27 -0.96
N LEU A 270 0.08 -4.42 -2.00
CA LEU A 270 1.18 -4.26 -2.95
C LEU A 270 1.62 -2.80 -3.00
N TRP A 271 2.91 -2.54 -3.22
CA TRP A 271 3.45 -1.19 -3.40
C TRP A 271 4.75 -1.16 -4.23
N SER A 272 5.04 0.02 -4.77
CA SER A 272 6.27 0.29 -5.53
C SER A 272 7.52 0.24 -4.63
N PRO A 273 8.65 -0.28 -5.12
CA PRO A 273 9.96 -0.14 -4.45
C PRO A 273 10.34 1.30 -4.15
N LEU A 274 9.91 2.27 -4.97
CA LEU A 274 10.15 3.70 -4.76
C LEU A 274 9.60 4.20 -3.41
N LEU A 275 8.54 3.58 -2.91
CA LEU A 275 7.86 3.96 -1.66
C LEU A 275 8.30 3.12 -0.47
N GLN A 276 9.22 2.16 -0.67
CA GLN A 276 9.65 1.21 0.37
C GLN A 276 10.19 1.92 1.62
N ASN A 277 11.00 2.95 1.42
CA ASN A 277 11.69 3.67 2.48
C ASN A 277 11.05 5.02 2.85
N ASP A 278 9.89 5.36 2.25
CA ASP A 278 9.13 6.54 2.64
C ASP A 278 8.53 6.35 4.04
N PRO A 279 8.85 7.22 5.03
CA PRO A 279 8.41 7.01 6.42
C PRO A 279 6.90 7.00 6.59
N GLY A 280 6.17 7.88 5.89
CA GLY A 280 4.71 7.95 5.95
C GLY A 280 4.06 6.74 5.31
N HIS A 281 4.61 6.28 4.19
CA HIS A 281 4.15 5.06 3.53
C HIS A 281 4.39 3.82 4.38
N LYS A 282 5.58 3.73 5.03
CA LYS A 282 5.90 2.64 5.96
C LYS A 282 4.91 2.61 7.13
N TRP A 283 4.62 3.78 7.70
CA TRP A 283 3.64 3.90 8.79
C TRP A 283 2.24 3.41 8.34
N MET A 284 1.76 3.83 7.18
CA MET A 284 0.46 3.38 6.65
C MET A 284 0.41 1.87 6.44
N ARG A 285 1.47 1.27 5.85
CA ARG A 285 1.54 -0.19 5.69
C ARG A 285 1.49 -0.93 7.03
N GLN A 286 2.20 -0.43 8.03
CA GLN A 286 2.20 -1.01 9.38
C GLN A 286 0.82 -0.91 10.03
N LEU A 287 0.14 0.22 9.86
CA LEU A 287 -1.23 0.39 10.35
C LEU A 287 -2.19 -0.60 9.69
N ILE A 288 -2.16 -0.71 8.36
CA ILE A 288 -3.00 -1.67 7.63
C ILE A 288 -2.69 -3.10 8.06
N LYS A 289 -1.41 -3.45 8.26
CA LYS A 289 -1.00 -4.78 8.70
C LYS A 289 -1.51 -5.09 10.11
N SER A 290 -1.37 -4.17 11.07
CA SER A 290 -1.90 -4.36 12.42
C SER A 290 -3.41 -4.60 12.43
N ILE A 291 -4.17 -3.83 11.65
CA ILE A 291 -5.62 -4.03 11.49
C ILE A 291 -5.94 -5.41 10.92
N SER A 292 -5.12 -5.91 9.98
CA SER A 292 -5.36 -7.24 9.39
C SER A 292 -5.04 -8.36 10.35
N ASP A 293 -4.02 -8.22 11.19
CA ASP A 293 -3.62 -9.24 12.17
C ASP A 293 -4.64 -9.34 13.33
N ASP A 294 -5.21 -8.20 13.77
CA ASP A 294 -6.25 -8.16 14.80
C ASP A 294 -7.59 -8.76 14.33
N ASN A 295 -7.79 -8.94 13.03
CA ASN A 295 -9.01 -9.50 12.43
C ASN A 295 -8.82 -10.95 11.92
N VAL A 296 -7.80 -11.65 12.36
CA VAL A 296 -7.48 -13.05 12.00
C VAL A 296 -8.00 -14.02 13.09
N GLU A 297 -9.21 -13.84 13.60
CA GLU A 297 -9.90 -14.88 14.38
C GLU A 297 -10.94 -15.62 13.53
#